data_66ca3015c5b19e6ee137d50499a81e75
#
_entry.id   66ca3015c5b19e6ee137d50499a81e75
#
_cell.length_a   1.000
_cell.length_b   1.000
_cell.length_c   1.000
_cell.angle_alpha   90.00
_cell.angle_beta   90.00
_cell.angle_gamma   90.00
#
_symmetry.space_group_name_H-M   'P 1'
#
loop_
_entity.id
_entity.type
_entity.pdbx_description
1 polymer ?
#
loop_
_entity_poly.entity_id
_entity_poly.type
_entity_poly.pdbx_seq_one_letter_code
_entity_poly.pdbx_strand_id
1 'polypeptide(L)'
;MKTIFCEFLDSQDKNGAIKIKPLGKAKNSVTKPTLPDWKDVVTEIVIDKTYTKGLDGIEEYSHVIVVYWMDKEKECHLKHHPQGREDIPYIGIFACRCPQRPNRIAISTVELVGRKGNIITVKSLDIVNGTPILDIKPYTPQYDEVKNAKVPGWVSKLVF
;
A
#
# COMPACT_ATOMS: atom_id res chain seq x y z
N MET A 1 26.02 2.96 -22.27
CA MET A 1 24.83 2.69 -21.46
C MET A 1 25.07 3.32 -20.11
N LYS A 2 24.49 4.51 -19.82
CA LYS A 2 24.66 5.14 -18.49
C LYS A 2 23.79 4.36 -17.51
N THR A 3 24.42 3.59 -16.64
CA THR A 3 23.78 3.00 -15.48
C THR A 3 23.22 4.16 -14.66
N ILE A 4 21.91 4.27 -14.56
CA ILE A 4 21.28 5.17 -13.61
C ILE A 4 21.58 4.52 -12.26
N PHE A 5 22.63 5.01 -11.58
CA PHE A 5 22.77 4.72 -10.17
C PHE A 5 21.55 5.29 -9.50
N CYS A 6 20.69 4.41 -8.94
CA CYS A 6 19.86 4.83 -7.83
C CYS A 6 20.85 5.37 -6.79
N GLU A 7 20.93 6.69 -6.64
CA GLU A 7 21.59 7.27 -5.47
C GLU A 7 20.84 6.72 -4.26
N PHE A 8 21.39 5.66 -3.68
CA PHE A 8 21.04 5.25 -2.35
C PHE A 8 21.44 6.44 -1.47
N LEU A 9 20.48 7.29 -1.19
CA LEU A 9 20.60 8.22 -0.10
C LEU A 9 20.93 7.34 1.11
N ASP A 10 22.06 7.58 1.71
CA ASP A 10 22.39 7.05 3.03
C ASP A 10 21.24 7.48 3.94
N SER A 11 20.29 6.58 4.14
CA SER A 11 18.91 6.94 4.44
C SER A 11 18.66 7.04 5.93
N GLN A 12 19.72 6.96 6.75
CA GLN A 12 19.62 7.11 8.20
C GLN A 12 20.18 8.48 8.61
N ASP A 13 19.38 9.22 9.35
CA ASP A 13 19.90 10.37 10.07
C ASP A 13 20.64 9.92 11.35
N LYS A 14 21.27 10.88 12.04
CA LYS A 14 22.02 10.63 13.28
C LYS A 14 21.17 10.03 14.42
N ASN A 15 19.84 10.03 14.26
CA ASN A 15 18.87 9.50 15.22
C ASN A 15 18.31 8.15 14.79
N GLY A 16 18.82 7.54 13.72
CA GLY A 16 18.36 6.27 13.18
C GLY A 16 17.04 6.34 12.39
N ALA A 17 16.56 7.56 12.07
CA ALA A 17 15.37 7.70 11.21
C ALA A 17 15.71 7.35 9.76
N ILE A 18 14.82 6.60 9.12
CA ILE A 18 14.95 6.19 7.72
C ILE A 18 14.22 7.21 6.84
N LYS A 19 14.91 7.76 5.84
CA LYS A 19 14.30 8.63 4.83
C LYS A 19 13.84 7.79 3.65
N ILE A 20 12.55 7.86 3.32
CA ILE A 20 11.98 7.18 2.17
C ILE A 20 11.44 8.24 1.21
N LYS A 21 11.86 8.18 -0.05
CA LYS A 21 11.32 9.04 -1.11
C LYS A 21 10.18 8.29 -1.81
N PRO A 22 8.97 8.86 -1.90
CA PRO A 22 7.90 8.26 -2.68
C PRO A 22 8.28 8.11 -4.15
N LEU A 23 7.91 6.98 -4.74
CA LEU A 23 8.11 6.71 -6.17
C LEU A 23 7.07 7.42 -7.04
N GLY A 24 5.93 7.79 -6.46
CA GLY A 24 4.80 8.35 -7.19
C GLY A 24 3.60 8.61 -6.28
N LYS A 25 2.44 8.76 -6.87
CA LYS A 25 1.18 9.04 -6.16
C LYS A 25 0.01 8.28 -6.77
N ALA A 26 -0.96 7.95 -5.94
CA ALA A 26 -2.26 7.44 -6.38
C ALA A 26 -3.14 8.55 -6.94
N LYS A 27 -3.93 8.24 -7.98
CA LYS A 27 -4.93 9.10 -8.58
C LYS A 27 -6.22 8.32 -8.78
N ASN A 28 -7.27 8.72 -8.08
CA ASN A 28 -8.61 8.14 -8.18
C ASN A 28 -9.69 9.16 -7.76
N SER A 29 -10.94 8.74 -7.72
CA SER A 29 -12.06 9.60 -7.34
C SER A 29 -12.26 9.74 -5.82
N VAL A 30 -11.59 8.96 -4.99
CA VAL A 30 -11.80 8.90 -3.54
C VAL A 30 -10.94 9.95 -2.85
N THR A 31 -11.57 11.03 -2.34
CA THR A 31 -10.87 12.15 -1.71
C THR A 31 -10.87 12.10 -0.18
N LYS A 32 -11.76 11.28 0.42
CA LYS A 32 -11.86 11.11 1.87
C LYS A 32 -11.85 9.62 2.22
N PRO A 33 -11.31 9.23 3.38
CA PRO A 33 -11.33 7.84 3.84
C PRO A 33 -12.73 7.45 4.36
N THR A 34 -13.75 7.67 3.54
CA THR A 34 -15.06 7.04 3.74
C THR A 34 -14.92 5.61 3.28
N LEU A 35 -15.71 4.68 3.85
CA LEU A 35 -15.72 3.28 3.41
C LEU A 35 -16.51 3.17 2.09
N PRO A 36 -15.93 3.50 0.91
CA PRO A 36 -16.55 3.15 -0.36
C PRO A 36 -16.46 1.64 -0.53
N ASP A 37 -17.25 1.08 -1.39
CA ASP A 37 -16.96 -0.26 -1.90
C ASP A 37 -15.71 -0.17 -2.78
N TRP A 38 -14.57 -0.54 -2.22
CA TRP A 38 -13.28 -0.47 -2.91
C TRP A 38 -13.20 -1.37 -4.13
N LYS A 39 -14.09 -2.37 -4.24
CA LYS A 39 -14.09 -3.36 -5.34
C LYS A 39 -14.18 -2.74 -6.72
N ASP A 40 -14.89 -1.62 -6.84
CA ASP A 40 -15.09 -0.94 -8.12
C ASP A 40 -14.18 0.27 -8.32
N VAL A 41 -13.34 0.59 -7.34
CA VAL A 41 -12.43 1.72 -7.45
C VAL A 41 -11.25 1.36 -8.35
N VAL A 42 -11.15 2.08 -9.47
CA VAL A 42 -9.98 2.05 -10.35
C VAL A 42 -9.03 3.18 -9.93
N THR A 43 -7.77 2.84 -9.72
CA THR A 43 -6.72 3.78 -9.33
C THR A 43 -5.60 3.78 -10.35
N GLU A 44 -5.24 4.96 -10.84
CA GLU A 44 -4.00 5.20 -11.55
C GLU A 44 -2.88 5.45 -10.54
N ILE A 45 -1.83 4.66 -10.58
CA ILE A 45 -0.59 4.90 -9.85
C ILE A 45 0.35 5.61 -10.82
N VAL A 46 0.57 6.91 -10.58
CA VAL A 46 1.44 7.75 -11.40
C VAL A 46 2.83 7.76 -10.80
N ILE A 47 3.74 7.02 -11.41
CA ILE A 47 5.14 6.91 -11.00
C ILE A 47 5.94 8.09 -11.57
N ASP A 48 6.95 8.56 -10.83
CA ASP A 48 7.88 9.57 -11.33
C ASP A 48 8.56 9.05 -12.61
N LYS A 49 8.66 9.91 -13.62
CA LYS A 49 9.19 9.56 -14.94
C LYS A 49 10.61 9.00 -14.88
N THR A 50 11.41 9.36 -13.88
CA THR A 50 12.75 8.84 -13.66
C THR A 50 12.77 7.34 -13.41
N TYR A 51 11.68 6.77 -12.90
CA TYR A 51 11.54 5.34 -12.58
C TYR A 51 10.76 4.56 -13.66
N THR A 52 10.40 5.17 -14.78
CA THR A 52 9.56 4.52 -15.82
C THR A 52 10.13 3.18 -16.28
N LYS A 53 11.45 3.07 -16.44
CA LYS A 53 12.11 1.82 -16.85
C LYS A 53 12.04 0.71 -15.79
N GLY A 54 11.84 1.06 -14.52
CA GLY A 54 11.64 0.09 -13.44
C GLY A 54 10.30 -0.64 -13.52
N LEU A 55 9.41 -0.20 -14.40
CA LEU A 55 8.11 -0.82 -14.63
C LEU A 55 8.13 -1.85 -15.78
N ASP A 56 9.25 -2.00 -16.49
CA ASP A 56 9.31 -2.88 -17.64
C ASP A 56 9.11 -4.34 -17.23
N GLY A 57 8.14 -5.01 -17.86
CA GLY A 57 7.74 -6.39 -17.58
C GLY A 57 6.66 -6.54 -16.49
N ILE A 58 6.23 -5.44 -15.83
CA ILE A 58 5.18 -5.53 -14.79
C ILE A 58 3.84 -5.95 -15.38
N GLU A 59 3.60 -5.64 -16.64
CA GLU A 59 2.39 -5.96 -17.40
C GLU A 59 2.16 -7.47 -17.63
N GLU A 60 3.19 -8.29 -17.37
CA GLU A 60 3.09 -9.75 -17.45
C GLU A 60 2.44 -10.36 -16.19
N TYR A 61 2.28 -9.57 -15.14
CA TYR A 61 1.67 -10.00 -13.88
C TYR A 61 0.18 -9.62 -13.82
N SER A 62 -0.63 -10.50 -13.28
CA SER A 62 -2.06 -10.23 -13.03
C SER A 62 -2.30 -9.36 -11.80
N HIS A 63 -1.40 -9.41 -10.81
CA HIS A 63 -1.52 -8.69 -9.55
C HIS A 63 -0.18 -8.06 -9.13
N VAL A 64 -0.29 -6.98 -8.39
CA VAL A 64 0.86 -6.30 -7.79
C VAL A 64 0.59 -6.02 -6.31
N ILE A 65 1.68 -5.96 -5.55
CA ILE A 65 1.68 -5.49 -4.16
C ILE A 65 2.08 -4.03 -4.19
N VAL A 66 1.19 -3.16 -3.73
CA VAL A 66 1.42 -1.73 -3.60
C VAL A 66 1.77 -1.40 -2.16
N VAL A 67 2.93 -0.76 -1.94
CA VAL A 67 3.35 -0.24 -0.64
C VAL A 67 3.16 1.27 -0.64
N TYR A 68 2.46 1.80 0.35
CA TYR A 68 2.11 3.21 0.38
C TYR A 68 2.12 3.83 1.78
N TRP A 69 2.15 5.15 1.82
CA TRP A 69 2.17 5.92 3.07
C TRP A 69 0.80 6.55 3.31
N MET A 70 0.14 6.19 4.42
CA MET A 70 -1.16 6.74 4.81
C MET A 70 -1.00 8.15 5.40
N ASP A 71 -0.68 9.12 4.53
CA ASP A 71 -0.27 10.49 4.89
C ASP A 71 -1.40 11.33 5.51
N LYS A 72 -2.66 10.95 5.29
CA LYS A 72 -3.83 11.64 5.84
C LYS A 72 -4.09 11.27 7.29
N GLU A 73 -3.61 10.12 7.75
CA GLU A 73 -3.72 9.74 9.14
C GLU A 73 -2.74 10.54 10.00
N LYS A 74 -3.19 11.03 11.15
CA LYS A 74 -2.36 11.81 12.07
C LYS A 74 -2.28 11.22 13.47
N GLU A 75 -3.19 10.31 13.79
CA GLU A 75 -3.25 9.68 15.09
C GLU A 75 -2.36 8.43 15.15
N CYS A 76 -1.95 8.07 16.35
CA CYS A 76 -1.25 6.83 16.63
C CYS A 76 -1.76 6.24 17.94
N HIS A 77 -2.30 5.04 17.86
CA HIS A 77 -2.79 4.30 19.01
C HIS A 77 -2.09 2.94 19.10
N LEU A 78 -1.59 2.58 20.28
CA LEU A 78 -0.97 1.27 20.47
C LEU A 78 -1.98 0.14 20.58
N LYS A 79 -3.24 0.46 20.92
CA LYS A 79 -4.36 -0.49 20.99
C LYS A 79 -5.64 0.20 20.55
N HIS A 80 -6.55 -0.55 19.94
CA HIS A 80 -7.88 -0.08 19.60
C HIS A 80 -8.83 -1.23 19.20
N HIS A 81 -10.07 -0.92 18.95
CA HIS A 81 -11.02 -1.81 18.32
C HIS A 81 -10.90 -1.68 16.79
N PRO A 82 -10.54 -2.75 16.03
CA PRO A 82 -10.49 -2.70 14.57
C PRO A 82 -11.79 -2.16 13.96
N GLN A 83 -11.68 -1.24 13.00
CA GLN A 83 -12.80 -0.52 12.36
C GLN A 83 -13.73 0.20 13.35
N GLY A 84 -13.27 0.52 14.59
CA GLY A 84 -14.09 1.16 15.62
C GLY A 84 -15.21 0.28 16.18
N ARG A 85 -15.17 -1.03 15.96
CA ARG A 85 -16.25 -1.96 16.32
C ARG A 85 -16.02 -2.55 17.70
N GLU A 86 -16.90 -2.23 18.64
CA GLU A 86 -16.85 -2.72 20.03
C GLU A 86 -17.13 -4.23 20.17
N ASP A 87 -17.77 -4.86 19.16
CA ASP A 87 -17.96 -6.32 19.09
C ASP A 87 -16.71 -7.10 18.66
N ILE A 88 -15.63 -6.38 18.37
CA ILE A 88 -14.30 -6.92 18.07
C ILE A 88 -13.39 -6.63 19.28
N PRO A 89 -12.51 -7.57 19.68
CA PRO A 89 -11.63 -7.38 20.82
C PRO A 89 -10.75 -6.12 20.73
N TYR A 90 -10.47 -5.49 21.87
CA TYR A 90 -9.51 -4.38 21.99
C TYR A 90 -8.09 -4.93 21.89
N ILE A 91 -7.44 -4.76 20.75
CA ILE A 91 -6.18 -5.43 20.37
C ILE A 91 -5.05 -4.44 20.13
N GLY A 92 -3.82 -4.96 20.14
CA GLY A 92 -2.64 -4.19 19.77
C GLY A 92 -2.63 -3.83 18.29
N ILE A 93 -2.09 -2.67 17.96
CA ILE A 93 -2.05 -2.13 16.59
C ILE A 93 -1.34 -3.06 15.58
N PHE A 94 -0.39 -3.87 16.03
CA PHE A 94 0.32 -4.82 15.18
C PHE A 94 -0.47 -6.11 14.93
N ALA A 95 -1.57 -6.33 15.66
CA ALA A 95 -2.51 -7.42 15.41
C ALA A 95 -3.64 -7.03 14.44
N CYS A 96 -3.61 -5.82 13.87
CA CYS A 96 -4.52 -5.36 12.81
C CYS A 96 -3.78 -4.59 11.73
N ARG A 97 -4.47 -4.27 10.64
CA ARG A 97 -3.95 -3.45 9.52
C ARG A 97 -4.47 -2.01 9.52
N CYS A 98 -4.84 -1.50 10.69
CA CYS A 98 -5.41 -0.18 10.86
C CYS A 98 -4.36 0.93 10.64
N PRO A 99 -4.79 2.14 10.21
CA PRO A 99 -3.88 3.22 9.81
C PRO A 99 -3.19 3.93 10.99
N GLN A 100 -3.80 3.95 12.19
CA GLN A 100 -3.30 4.67 13.38
C GLN A 100 -2.09 4.00 14.01
N ARG A 101 -1.05 3.78 13.22
CA ARG A 101 0.15 3.02 13.60
C ARG A 101 1.40 3.88 13.61
N PRO A 102 2.46 3.52 14.35
CA PRO A 102 3.70 4.31 14.43
C PRO A 102 4.28 4.63 13.07
N ASN A 103 4.50 3.63 12.23
CA ASN A 103 4.85 3.79 10.82
C ASN A 103 3.61 3.54 9.99
N ARG A 104 3.04 4.59 9.42
CA ARG A 104 1.79 4.56 8.64
C ARG A 104 1.98 3.94 7.24
N ILE A 105 2.75 2.86 7.18
CA ILE A 105 3.00 2.10 5.96
C ILE A 105 1.89 1.05 5.81
N ALA A 106 1.28 1.02 4.64
CA ALA A 106 0.29 0.03 4.26
C ALA A 106 0.75 -0.76 3.04
N ILE A 107 0.18 -1.94 2.89
CA ILE A 107 0.37 -2.81 1.74
C ILE A 107 -0.98 -3.34 1.27
N SER A 108 -1.19 -3.40 -0.04
CA SER A 108 -2.36 -4.03 -0.65
C SER A 108 -1.94 -4.83 -1.87
N THR A 109 -2.45 -6.06 -1.97
CA THR A 109 -2.34 -6.86 -3.19
C THR A 109 -3.57 -6.56 -4.04
N VAL A 110 -3.37 -6.14 -5.27
CA VAL A 110 -4.43 -5.62 -6.14
C VAL A 110 -4.29 -6.13 -7.57
N GLU A 111 -5.40 -6.21 -8.28
CA GLU A 111 -5.42 -6.57 -9.69
C GLU A 111 -4.71 -5.48 -10.52
N LEU A 112 -3.78 -5.90 -11.38
CA LEU A 112 -3.15 -5.05 -12.38
C LEU A 112 -4.00 -5.06 -13.64
N VAL A 113 -4.65 -3.93 -13.93
CA VAL A 113 -5.47 -3.76 -15.13
C VAL A 113 -4.62 -3.45 -16.36
N GLY A 114 -3.51 -2.73 -16.19
CA GLY A 114 -2.59 -2.43 -17.27
C GLY A 114 -1.59 -1.34 -16.95
N ARG A 115 -0.72 -1.05 -17.92
CA ARG A 115 0.31 -0.01 -17.85
C ARG A 115 0.30 0.87 -19.11
N LYS A 116 0.50 2.17 -18.93
CA LYS A 116 0.77 3.11 -20.02
C LYS A 116 1.90 4.07 -19.61
N GLY A 117 3.09 3.84 -20.17
CA GLY A 117 4.28 4.62 -19.83
C GLY A 117 4.64 4.49 -18.34
N ASN A 118 4.58 5.58 -17.58
CA ASN A 118 4.85 5.61 -16.15
C ASN A 118 3.57 5.52 -15.28
N ILE A 119 2.44 5.14 -15.87
CA ILE A 119 1.17 4.98 -15.18
C ILE A 119 0.80 3.51 -15.15
N ILE A 120 0.49 3.00 -13.97
CA ILE A 120 -0.09 1.67 -13.73
C ILE A 120 -1.54 1.87 -13.33
N THR A 121 -2.45 1.12 -13.94
CA THR A 121 -3.85 1.08 -13.57
C THR A 121 -4.13 -0.17 -12.78
N VAL A 122 -4.67 -0.02 -11.58
CA VAL A 122 -5.04 -1.12 -10.68
C VAL A 122 -6.49 -1.00 -10.25
N LYS A 123 -7.06 -2.13 -9.79
CA LYS A 123 -8.43 -2.19 -9.29
C LYS A 123 -8.45 -2.60 -7.82
N SER A 124 -9.46 -2.10 -7.08
CA SER A 124 -9.70 -2.47 -5.67
C SER A 124 -8.58 -2.04 -4.70
N LEU A 125 -7.85 -0.96 -5.00
CA LEU A 125 -6.85 -0.42 -4.10
C LEU A 125 -7.50 0.51 -3.07
N ASP A 126 -7.44 0.11 -1.80
CA ASP A 126 -7.93 0.88 -0.64
C ASP A 126 -6.98 2.06 -0.33
N ILE A 127 -7.16 3.15 -1.07
CA ILE A 127 -6.25 4.30 -0.99
C ILE A 127 -6.97 5.59 -1.41
N VAL A 128 -6.77 6.69 -0.67
CA VAL A 128 -7.30 7.99 -1.06
C VAL A 128 -6.45 8.65 -2.15
N ASN A 129 -7.09 9.48 -2.95
CA ASN A 129 -6.43 10.26 -3.98
C ASN A 129 -5.25 11.08 -3.43
N GLY A 130 -4.12 11.04 -4.12
CA GLY A 130 -2.90 11.76 -3.78
C GLY A 130 -1.99 11.03 -2.79
N THR A 131 -2.37 9.88 -2.25
CA THR A 131 -1.53 9.08 -1.33
C THR A 131 -0.19 8.74 -1.96
N PRO A 132 0.94 8.97 -1.24
CA PRO A 132 2.28 8.64 -1.72
C PRO A 132 2.49 7.14 -1.85
N ILE A 133 3.03 6.70 -2.99
CA ILE A 133 3.44 5.32 -3.26
C ILE A 133 4.92 5.18 -2.93
N LEU A 134 5.25 4.19 -2.10
CA LEU A 134 6.61 3.95 -1.62
C LEU A 134 7.32 2.88 -2.44
N ASP A 135 6.59 1.82 -2.84
CA ASP A 135 7.14 0.70 -3.60
C ASP A 135 6.04 -0.05 -4.35
N ILE A 136 6.43 -0.79 -5.38
CA ILE A 136 5.56 -1.72 -6.10
C ILE A 136 6.34 -3.00 -6.32
N LYS A 137 5.70 -4.14 -6.02
CA LYS A 137 6.27 -5.48 -6.24
C LYS A 137 5.29 -6.31 -7.05
N PRO A 138 5.75 -7.21 -7.93
CA PRO A 138 4.88 -8.20 -8.52
C PRO A 138 4.36 -9.14 -7.43
N TYR A 139 3.09 -9.53 -7.49
CA TYR A 139 2.58 -10.61 -6.65
C TYR A 139 3.01 -11.95 -7.23
N THR A 140 3.68 -12.75 -6.42
CA THR A 140 4.20 -14.06 -6.80
C THR A 140 3.74 -15.11 -5.78
N PRO A 141 2.80 -16.00 -6.13
CA PRO A 141 2.23 -16.97 -5.17
C PRO A 141 3.29 -17.76 -4.39
N GLN A 142 4.42 -18.07 -5.01
CA GLN A 142 5.52 -18.81 -4.37
C GLN A 142 6.16 -18.08 -3.18
N TYR A 143 6.06 -16.74 -3.13
CA TYR A 143 6.58 -15.90 -2.05
C TYR A 143 5.49 -15.36 -1.14
N ASP A 144 4.29 -15.11 -1.68
CA ASP A 144 3.30 -14.26 -1.03
C ASP A 144 2.12 -15.07 -0.45
N GLU A 145 1.88 -16.28 -0.98
CA GLU A 145 0.81 -17.14 -0.48
C GLU A 145 1.27 -18.01 0.69
N VAL A 146 0.54 -17.95 1.80
CA VAL A 146 0.70 -18.86 2.93
C VAL A 146 -0.48 -19.82 2.98
N LYS A 147 -0.26 -21.07 2.56
CA LYS A 147 -1.29 -22.13 2.64
C LYS A 147 -1.66 -22.41 4.10
N ASN A 148 -2.96 -22.57 4.36
CA ASN A 148 -3.51 -22.87 5.69
C ASN A 148 -3.17 -21.81 6.77
N ALA A 149 -3.01 -20.54 6.38
CA ALA A 149 -2.84 -19.45 7.32
C ALA A 149 -4.00 -19.40 8.33
N LYS A 150 -3.67 -19.26 9.62
CA LYS A 150 -4.66 -19.14 10.69
C LYS A 150 -4.89 -17.67 11.03
N VAL A 151 -6.14 -17.30 11.19
CA VAL A 151 -6.55 -15.97 11.64
C VAL A 151 -7.51 -16.08 12.84
N PRO A 152 -7.56 -15.09 13.75
CA PRO A 152 -8.55 -15.06 14.81
C PRO A 152 -9.97 -15.04 14.26
N GLY A 153 -10.92 -15.68 14.94
CA GLY A 153 -12.32 -15.80 14.49
C GLY A 153 -13.02 -14.44 14.26
N TRP A 154 -12.61 -13.38 14.97
CA TRP A 154 -13.18 -12.05 14.78
C TRP A 154 -12.83 -11.41 13.42
N VAL A 155 -11.78 -11.88 12.72
CA VAL A 155 -11.38 -11.35 11.40
C VAL A 155 -12.51 -11.51 10.38
N SER A 156 -13.32 -12.58 10.48
CA SER A 156 -14.48 -12.78 9.62
C SER A 156 -15.59 -11.72 9.77
N LYS A 157 -15.54 -10.92 10.84
CA LYS A 157 -16.46 -9.81 11.06
C LYS A 157 -16.03 -8.50 10.40
N LEU A 158 -14.78 -8.40 9.96
CA LEU A 158 -14.27 -7.20 9.29
C LEU A 158 -14.86 -7.09 7.87
N VAL A 159 -15.03 -5.85 7.43
CA VAL A 159 -15.40 -5.52 6.04
C VAL A 159 -14.12 -5.21 5.27
N PHE A 160 -13.94 -5.89 4.12
CA PHE A 160 -12.79 -5.74 3.23
C PHE A 160 -13.22 -5.30 1.84
#